data_bf3bef84e4138829be7dd208e5ed975a
#
_entry.id   bf3bef84e4138829be7dd208e5ed975a
#
_cell.length_a   1.000
_cell.length_b   1.000
_cell.length_c   1.000
_cell.angle_alpha   90.00
_cell.angle_beta   90.00
_cell.angle_gamma   90.00
#
_symmetry.space_group_name_H-M   'P 1'
#
loop_
_entity.id
_entity.type
_entity.pdbx_description
1 polymer ?
#
loop_
_entity_poly.entity_id
_entity_poly.type
_entity_poly.pdbx_seq_one_letter_code
_entity_poly.pdbx_strand_id
1 'polypeptide(L)'
;FMMAIGEFKVVKDTYKKPDGTLMEVNYYVEPEWEGDAKAIFGETPAMIAYFSKLLGVEYPWDKYHQIVVRDYVSGAMENTGAVIFGDYVYKNKRELLDENDQSTIAHELFHHWFGDLVTAESWSNLTLNESFANYSQYLWDEYRYGKDEAAYQAEIVEKNYYESAKAKGYHNLVWFDYETREDMFDAHSYNKGGRILHMLRSYLGDEAFFKGIQLYLTKNQFKAAEFHQLRLAFEEVCGEDLNWFFNQWYLGSAHPILDIKQKINASTNTIEITLEQSQNLELAPIFKLPMHVAIYDSLGKHIYPIVFDKINQSFTFPFNGGVNCVIVDDQQMLL
;
A
#
# COMPACT_ATOMS: atom_id res chain seq x y z
N PHE A 1 18.72 17.20 9.66
CA PHE A 1 20.02 16.79 9.11
C PHE A 1 20.39 15.43 9.69
N MET A 2 20.84 14.50 8.83
CA MET A 2 21.30 13.17 9.20
C MET A 2 22.84 13.13 9.05
N MET A 3 23.52 12.39 9.93
CA MET A 3 24.94 12.10 9.83
C MET A 3 25.18 10.67 10.28
N ALA A 4 25.73 9.84 9.39
CA ALA A 4 26.20 8.48 9.71
C ALA A 4 27.74 8.48 9.74
N ILE A 5 28.32 7.95 10.80
CA ILE A 5 29.77 7.85 10.99
C ILE A 5 30.13 6.39 11.24
N GLY A 6 31.09 5.90 10.48
CA GLY A 6 31.57 4.52 10.63
C GLY A 6 32.71 4.21 9.67
N GLU A 7 33.25 3.01 9.79
CA GLU A 7 34.22 2.49 8.82
C GLU A 7 33.44 1.78 7.69
N PHE A 8 33.08 2.56 6.65
CA PHE A 8 32.29 2.03 5.54
C PHE A 8 33.14 1.65 4.33
N LYS A 9 32.75 0.56 3.68
CA LYS A 9 33.02 0.30 2.27
C LYS A 9 31.89 0.87 1.42
N VAL A 10 32.24 1.47 0.27
CA VAL A 10 31.28 2.04 -0.67
C VAL A 10 31.20 1.16 -1.91
N VAL A 11 30.12 0.41 -2.02
CA VAL A 11 29.85 -0.41 -3.20
C VAL A 11 29.07 0.45 -4.20
N LYS A 12 29.69 0.75 -5.34
CA LYS A 12 29.13 1.65 -6.35
C LYS A 12 28.11 0.94 -7.22
N ASP A 13 27.01 1.64 -7.49
CA ASP A 13 26.00 1.29 -8.47
C ASP A 13 25.46 2.56 -9.15
N THR A 14 24.62 2.38 -10.19
CA THR A 14 24.09 3.50 -10.95
C THR A 14 22.69 3.21 -11.45
N TYR A 15 21.86 4.24 -11.47
CA TYR A 15 20.62 4.27 -12.23
C TYR A 15 20.80 5.11 -13.50
N LYS A 16 20.43 4.55 -14.66
CA LYS A 16 20.44 5.29 -15.92
C LYS A 16 19.07 5.92 -16.13
N LYS A 17 19.02 7.25 -16.05
CA LYS A 17 17.80 8.03 -16.30
C LYS A 17 17.37 7.93 -17.78
N PRO A 18 16.09 8.22 -18.11
CA PRO A 18 15.59 8.17 -19.49
C PRO A 18 16.32 9.09 -20.47
N ASP A 19 16.87 10.20 -19.97
CA ASP A 19 17.69 11.15 -20.76
C ASP A 19 19.12 10.66 -21.01
N GLY A 20 19.48 9.48 -20.47
CA GLY A 20 20.78 8.84 -20.61
C GLY A 20 21.80 9.24 -19.55
N THR A 21 21.50 10.18 -18.67
CA THR A 21 22.38 10.54 -17.53
C THR A 21 22.47 9.39 -16.52
N LEU A 22 23.62 9.27 -15.86
CA LEU A 22 23.86 8.27 -14.82
C LEU A 22 23.75 8.95 -13.46
N MET A 23 22.90 8.40 -12.60
CA MET A 23 22.73 8.80 -11.22
C MET A 23 23.42 7.80 -10.30
N GLU A 24 24.12 8.27 -9.28
CA GLU A 24 24.77 7.41 -8.29
C GLU A 24 23.74 6.72 -7.38
N VAL A 25 23.90 5.40 -7.24
CA VAL A 25 23.15 4.54 -6.30
C VAL A 25 24.19 3.73 -5.53
N ASN A 26 24.71 4.26 -4.43
CA ASN A 26 25.82 3.67 -3.71
C ASN A 26 25.35 3.02 -2.39
N TYR A 27 25.99 1.91 -2.04
CA TYR A 27 25.71 1.15 -0.81
C TYR A 27 26.88 1.30 0.16
N TYR A 28 26.61 1.85 1.33
CA TYR A 28 27.58 2.05 2.41
C TYR A 28 27.37 0.97 3.45
N VAL A 29 28.30 0.02 3.48
CA VAL A 29 28.23 -1.16 4.33
C VAL A 29 29.52 -1.34 5.13
N GLU A 30 29.46 -2.07 6.23
CA GLU A 30 30.67 -2.45 6.95
C GLU A 30 31.59 -3.32 6.08
N PRO A 31 32.94 -3.31 6.31
CA PRO A 31 33.90 -3.96 5.45
C PRO A 31 33.63 -5.44 5.17
N GLU A 32 33.12 -6.17 6.16
CA GLU A 32 32.78 -7.60 6.04
C GLU A 32 31.61 -7.89 5.09
N TRP A 33 30.75 -6.89 4.83
CA TRP A 33 29.55 -7.01 3.98
C TRP A 33 29.75 -6.46 2.56
N GLU A 34 30.96 -6.00 2.22
CA GLU A 34 31.27 -5.47 0.88
C GLU A 34 30.89 -6.46 -0.24
N GLY A 35 31.15 -7.76 -0.01
CA GLY A 35 30.88 -8.81 -0.99
C GLY A 35 29.40 -9.17 -1.20
N ASP A 36 28.56 -8.87 -0.22
CA ASP A 36 27.13 -9.18 -0.23
C ASP A 36 26.24 -7.95 -0.52
N ALA A 37 26.78 -6.73 -0.45
CA ALA A 37 26.02 -5.49 -0.60
C ALA A 37 25.17 -5.43 -1.89
N LYS A 38 25.69 -5.91 -3.02
CA LYS A 38 24.92 -6.00 -4.27
C LYS A 38 23.86 -7.09 -4.26
N ALA A 39 24.02 -8.14 -3.47
CA ALA A 39 22.97 -9.13 -3.32
C ALA A 39 21.80 -8.59 -2.47
N ILE A 40 22.11 -7.73 -1.49
CA ILE A 40 21.11 -7.07 -0.62
C ILE A 40 20.39 -5.96 -1.37
N PHE A 41 21.12 -5.01 -1.98
CA PHE A 41 20.58 -3.73 -2.49
C PHE A 41 20.51 -3.62 -4.01
N GLY A 42 21.02 -4.59 -4.77
CA GLY A 42 21.23 -4.45 -6.22
C GLY A 42 19.97 -4.36 -7.08
N GLU A 43 18.78 -4.60 -6.54
CA GLU A 43 17.50 -4.36 -7.22
C GLU A 43 17.09 -2.87 -7.16
N THR A 44 17.74 -2.04 -6.35
CA THR A 44 17.37 -0.61 -6.17
C THR A 44 17.33 0.18 -7.49
N PRO A 45 18.29 0.08 -8.43
CA PRO A 45 18.17 0.78 -9.71
C PRO A 45 16.93 0.35 -10.52
N ALA A 46 16.54 -0.92 -10.45
CA ALA A 46 15.34 -1.42 -11.09
C ALA A 46 14.06 -0.90 -10.41
N MET A 47 14.05 -0.79 -9.08
CA MET A 47 12.95 -0.18 -8.33
C MET A 47 12.77 1.30 -8.72
N ILE A 48 13.86 2.07 -8.79
CA ILE A 48 13.82 3.49 -9.21
C ILE A 48 13.21 3.60 -10.60
N ALA A 49 13.65 2.78 -11.55
CA ALA A 49 13.12 2.76 -12.92
C ALA A 49 11.63 2.41 -12.95
N TYR A 50 11.24 1.39 -12.20
CA TYR A 50 9.86 0.92 -12.13
C TYR A 50 8.93 1.99 -11.53
N PHE A 51 9.28 2.53 -10.35
CA PHE A 51 8.44 3.54 -9.69
C PHE A 51 8.38 4.85 -10.46
N SER A 52 9.50 5.33 -11.02
CA SER A 52 9.50 6.52 -11.90
C SER A 52 8.51 6.36 -13.06
N LYS A 53 8.54 5.20 -13.72
CA LYS A 53 7.63 4.88 -14.82
C LYS A 53 6.18 4.75 -14.36
N LEU A 54 5.93 4.04 -13.26
CA LEU A 54 4.60 3.78 -12.72
C LEU A 54 3.91 5.06 -12.29
N LEU A 55 4.63 5.94 -11.59
CA LEU A 55 4.14 7.21 -11.09
C LEU A 55 4.06 8.30 -12.17
N GLY A 56 4.72 8.08 -13.32
CA GLY A 56 4.86 9.10 -14.36
C GLY A 56 5.61 10.36 -13.92
N VAL A 57 6.37 10.27 -12.83
CA VAL A 57 7.22 11.31 -12.25
C VAL A 57 8.59 10.70 -12.03
N GLU A 58 9.59 11.18 -12.79
CA GLU A 58 10.97 10.71 -12.68
C GLU A 58 11.50 10.92 -11.25
N TYR A 59 12.41 10.04 -10.80
CA TYR A 59 13.07 10.18 -9.51
C TYR A 59 13.69 11.59 -9.38
N PRO A 60 13.24 12.41 -8.41
CA PRO A 60 13.46 13.85 -8.47
C PRO A 60 14.81 14.32 -7.90
N TRP A 61 15.63 13.39 -7.35
CA TRP A 61 16.84 13.72 -6.63
C TRP A 61 18.09 13.39 -7.43
N ASP A 62 19.26 13.92 -7.02
CA ASP A 62 20.54 13.78 -7.75
C ASP A 62 21.24 12.44 -7.49
N LYS A 63 20.89 11.77 -6.37
CA LYS A 63 21.51 10.52 -5.94
C LYS A 63 20.56 9.71 -5.06
N TYR A 64 20.86 8.43 -4.89
CA TYR A 64 20.21 7.56 -3.92
C TYR A 64 21.25 6.68 -3.23
N HIS A 65 21.60 6.99 -1.99
CA HIS A 65 22.56 6.21 -1.20
C HIS A 65 21.83 5.44 -0.11
N GLN A 66 22.30 4.24 0.18
CA GLN A 66 21.78 3.37 1.23
C GLN A 66 22.91 3.08 2.21
N ILE A 67 22.69 3.40 3.49
CA ILE A 67 23.70 3.30 4.54
C ILE A 67 23.16 2.36 5.62
N VAL A 68 23.91 1.31 5.94
CA VAL A 68 23.58 0.39 7.03
C VAL A 68 24.30 0.82 8.30
N VAL A 69 23.56 0.97 9.38
CA VAL A 69 24.10 1.40 10.68
C VAL A 69 23.68 0.42 11.78
N ARG A 70 24.48 0.31 12.82
CA ARG A 70 24.19 -0.50 14.01
C ARG A 70 23.37 0.29 15.03
N ASP A 71 22.68 -0.43 15.90
CA ASP A 71 21.90 0.15 17.00
C ASP A 71 20.92 1.24 16.58
N TYR A 72 20.34 1.10 15.38
CA TYR A 72 19.38 2.07 14.89
C TYR A 72 18.05 1.95 15.66
N VAL A 73 17.47 3.09 16.04
CA VAL A 73 16.27 3.15 16.90
C VAL A 73 14.99 2.69 16.21
N SER A 74 15.01 2.58 14.87
CA SER A 74 13.88 2.16 14.03
C SER A 74 14.36 1.12 13.02
N GLY A 75 13.48 0.64 12.13
CA GLY A 75 13.86 -0.26 11.04
C GLY A 75 14.74 0.43 10.01
N ALA A 76 14.21 1.49 9.41
CA ALA A 76 14.89 2.29 8.40
C ALA A 76 14.42 3.76 8.47
N MET A 77 14.95 4.64 7.61
CA MET A 77 14.58 6.05 7.53
C MET A 77 14.95 6.63 6.15
N GLU A 78 14.01 7.28 5.55
CA GLU A 78 14.02 7.79 4.19
C GLU A 78 14.84 9.08 3.97
N ASN A 79 15.83 9.39 4.80
CA ASN A 79 16.61 10.64 4.62
C ASN A 79 16.95 10.88 3.16
N THR A 80 16.47 12.00 2.60
CA THR A 80 16.50 12.34 1.16
C THR A 80 17.86 12.06 0.50
N GLY A 81 17.91 11.09 -0.39
CA GLY A 81 19.14 10.69 -1.10
C GLY A 81 20.19 9.96 -0.26
N ALA A 82 19.92 9.67 1.04
CA ALA A 82 20.85 9.02 1.97
C ALA A 82 20.09 8.18 3.02
N VAL A 83 19.40 7.15 2.55
CA VAL A 83 18.54 6.27 3.36
C VAL A 83 19.35 5.48 4.36
N ILE A 84 18.87 5.39 5.59
CA ILE A 84 19.46 4.56 6.64
C ILE A 84 18.66 3.28 6.81
N PHE A 85 19.38 2.16 6.98
CA PHE A 85 18.85 0.87 7.39
C PHE A 85 19.56 0.39 8.66
N GLY A 86 18.84 -0.28 9.55
CA GLY A 86 19.43 -1.04 10.63
C GLY A 86 20.20 -2.27 10.10
N ASP A 87 21.06 -2.84 10.92
CA ASP A 87 21.93 -3.98 10.56
C ASP A 87 21.18 -5.31 10.35
N TYR A 88 19.87 -5.36 10.59
CA TYR A 88 19.01 -6.50 10.26
C TYR A 88 18.99 -6.82 8.75
N VAL A 89 19.30 -5.84 7.88
CA VAL A 89 19.36 -6.05 6.42
C VAL A 89 20.60 -6.84 6.00
N TYR A 90 21.60 -6.98 6.88
CA TYR A 90 22.78 -7.78 6.60
C TYR A 90 22.45 -9.25 6.51
N LYS A 91 22.39 -9.75 5.29
CA LYS A 91 22.15 -11.14 4.95
C LYS A 91 23.13 -11.57 3.88
N ASN A 92 23.79 -12.71 4.09
CA ASN A 92 24.63 -13.29 3.05
C ASN A 92 23.76 -13.95 1.96
N LYS A 93 24.37 -14.34 0.85
CA LYS A 93 23.66 -14.91 -0.31
C LYS A 93 22.81 -16.14 0.00
N ARG A 94 23.15 -16.89 1.04
CA ARG A 94 22.38 -18.07 1.45
C ARG A 94 21.14 -17.68 2.24
N GLU A 95 21.27 -16.74 3.17
CA GLU A 95 20.17 -16.19 3.95
C GLU A 95 19.16 -15.48 3.08
N LEU A 96 19.62 -14.77 2.03
CA LEU A 96 18.76 -14.11 1.04
C LEU A 96 17.89 -15.06 0.21
N LEU A 97 18.15 -16.39 0.24
CA LEU A 97 17.26 -17.38 -0.39
C LEU A 97 16.01 -17.64 0.45
N ASP A 98 16.10 -17.47 1.76
CA ASP A 98 14.99 -17.70 2.68
C ASP A 98 14.22 -16.40 2.95
N GLU A 99 14.92 -15.28 3.08
CA GLU A 99 14.33 -13.98 3.43
C GLU A 99 15.15 -12.82 2.84
N ASN A 100 14.47 -11.81 2.31
CA ASN A 100 15.10 -10.59 1.82
C ASN A 100 14.32 -9.36 2.31
N ASP A 101 14.95 -8.18 2.26
CA ASP A 101 14.36 -6.92 2.72
C ASP A 101 13.95 -6.01 1.56
N GLN A 102 13.65 -6.58 0.38
CA GLN A 102 13.28 -5.80 -0.81
C GLN A 102 12.02 -4.95 -0.58
N SER A 103 11.08 -5.43 0.23
CA SER A 103 9.89 -4.69 0.62
C SER A 103 10.25 -3.42 1.40
N THR A 104 11.15 -3.51 2.37
CA THR A 104 11.62 -2.33 3.13
C THR A 104 12.42 -1.38 2.23
N ILE A 105 13.24 -1.90 1.32
CA ILE A 105 13.98 -1.06 0.37
C ILE A 105 13.02 -0.31 -0.55
N ALA A 106 11.94 -0.96 -1.02
CA ALA A 106 10.90 -0.33 -1.82
C ALA A 106 10.15 0.77 -1.02
N HIS A 107 9.83 0.50 0.25
CA HIS A 107 9.18 1.42 1.17
C HIS A 107 10.00 2.72 1.31
N GLU A 108 11.27 2.62 1.70
CA GLU A 108 12.15 3.77 1.90
C GLU A 108 12.43 4.53 0.60
N LEU A 109 12.50 3.83 -0.53
CA LEU A 109 12.64 4.47 -1.82
C LEU A 109 11.39 5.27 -2.20
N PHE A 110 10.20 4.74 -1.93
CA PHE A 110 8.94 5.37 -2.32
C PHE A 110 8.68 6.69 -1.57
N HIS A 111 9.22 6.82 -0.38
CA HIS A 111 9.19 8.06 0.38
C HIS A 111 9.83 9.24 -0.35
N HIS A 112 10.75 9.00 -1.29
CA HIS A 112 11.36 10.07 -2.08
C HIS A 112 10.35 10.82 -2.98
N TRP A 113 9.17 10.22 -3.24
CA TRP A 113 8.01 10.88 -3.83
C TRP A 113 6.97 11.24 -2.77
N PHE A 114 6.68 10.33 -1.82
CA PHE A 114 5.66 10.49 -0.78
C PHE A 114 6.30 10.68 0.59
N GLY A 115 6.67 11.90 0.90
CA GLY A 115 7.41 12.32 2.08
C GLY A 115 8.39 13.43 1.74
N ASP A 116 9.33 13.17 0.82
CA ASP A 116 10.37 14.11 0.45
C ASP A 116 9.91 15.10 -0.64
N LEU A 117 9.37 14.61 -1.77
CA LEU A 117 8.90 15.48 -2.85
C LEU A 117 7.60 16.19 -2.49
N VAL A 118 6.65 15.46 -1.93
CA VAL A 118 5.41 15.99 -1.36
C VAL A 118 5.36 15.53 0.09
N THR A 119 5.42 16.47 1.01
CA THR A 119 5.48 16.22 2.45
C THR A 119 4.10 16.34 3.08
N ALA A 120 3.74 15.46 4.02
CA ALA A 120 2.53 15.64 4.82
C ALA A 120 2.59 16.97 5.59
N GLU A 121 1.51 17.75 5.54
CA GLU A 121 1.45 19.10 6.16
C GLU A 121 1.61 19.02 7.67
N SER A 122 1.10 17.97 8.29
CA SER A 122 1.16 17.71 9.73
C SER A 122 1.19 16.22 10.00
N TRP A 123 1.54 15.84 11.23
CA TRP A 123 1.50 14.44 11.67
C TRP A 123 0.11 13.82 11.50
N SER A 124 -0.97 14.61 11.59
CA SER A 124 -2.34 14.15 11.32
C SER A 124 -2.53 13.56 9.93
N ASN A 125 -1.71 13.99 8.96
CA ASN A 125 -1.74 13.53 7.58
C ASN A 125 -0.62 12.52 7.24
N LEU A 126 0.00 11.88 8.23
CA LEU A 126 1.13 10.96 8.04
C LEU A 126 0.80 9.81 7.07
N THR A 127 -0.46 9.44 6.94
CA THR A 127 -0.95 8.48 5.93
C THR A 127 -0.51 8.84 4.49
N LEU A 128 -0.29 10.13 4.17
CA LEU A 128 0.19 10.55 2.85
C LEU A 128 1.64 10.13 2.57
N ASN A 129 2.42 9.88 3.61
CA ASN A 129 3.77 9.34 3.52
C ASN A 129 3.71 7.80 3.66
N GLU A 130 3.30 7.33 4.82
CA GLU A 130 3.46 5.93 5.23
C GLU A 130 2.55 4.95 4.51
N SER A 131 1.30 5.34 4.23
CA SER A 131 0.40 4.45 3.50
C SER A 131 0.88 4.21 2.07
N PHE A 132 1.43 5.23 1.42
CA PHE A 132 2.01 5.11 0.08
C PHE A 132 3.29 4.29 0.09
N ALA A 133 4.17 4.51 1.05
CA ALA A 133 5.38 3.73 1.20
C ALA A 133 5.05 2.26 1.51
N ASN A 134 4.09 1.98 2.40
CA ASN A 134 3.61 0.61 2.64
C ASN A 134 2.99 -0.01 1.37
N TYR A 135 2.21 0.74 0.61
CA TYR A 135 1.62 0.25 -0.64
C TYR A 135 2.65 -0.03 -1.73
N SER A 136 3.78 0.65 -1.71
CA SER A 136 4.88 0.37 -2.66
C SER A 136 5.43 -1.04 -2.54
N GLN A 137 5.37 -1.64 -1.35
CA GLN A 137 5.76 -3.02 -1.08
C GLN A 137 4.90 -3.97 -1.92
N TYR A 138 3.56 -3.80 -1.87
CA TYR A 138 2.63 -4.53 -2.72
C TYR A 138 2.91 -4.31 -4.22
N LEU A 139 3.15 -3.06 -4.64
CA LEU A 139 3.41 -2.73 -6.05
C LEU A 139 4.69 -3.36 -6.56
N TRP A 140 5.74 -3.41 -5.73
CA TRP A 140 6.99 -4.08 -6.07
C TRP A 140 6.82 -5.60 -6.15
N ASP A 141 6.14 -6.20 -5.19
CA ASP A 141 5.86 -7.65 -5.19
C ASP A 141 5.01 -8.05 -6.40
N GLU A 142 3.96 -7.28 -6.73
CA GLU A 142 3.13 -7.49 -7.92
C GLU A 142 3.97 -7.46 -9.21
N TYR A 143 4.89 -6.50 -9.32
CA TYR A 143 5.78 -6.37 -10.47
C TYR A 143 6.85 -7.46 -10.53
N ARG A 144 7.45 -7.78 -9.39
CA ARG A 144 8.64 -8.64 -9.34
C ARG A 144 8.31 -10.12 -9.26
N TYR A 145 7.28 -10.47 -8.51
CA TYR A 145 6.93 -11.86 -8.19
C TYR A 145 5.53 -12.26 -8.70
N GLY A 146 4.71 -11.30 -9.10
CA GLY A 146 3.37 -11.52 -9.63
C GLY A 146 2.26 -11.33 -8.61
N LYS A 147 1.01 -11.40 -9.12
CA LYS A 147 -0.19 -11.06 -8.34
C LYS A 147 -0.44 -11.98 -7.14
N ASP A 148 -0.12 -13.26 -7.27
CA ASP A 148 -0.39 -14.24 -6.20
C ASP A 148 0.52 -13.96 -4.98
N GLU A 149 1.79 -13.64 -5.21
CA GLU A 149 2.71 -13.25 -4.12
C GLU A 149 2.27 -11.93 -3.48
N ALA A 150 1.95 -10.92 -4.29
CA ALA A 150 1.46 -9.65 -3.77
C ALA A 150 0.17 -9.80 -2.95
N ALA A 151 -0.76 -10.65 -3.38
CA ALA A 151 -1.99 -10.96 -2.64
C ALA A 151 -1.70 -11.66 -1.30
N TYR A 152 -0.76 -12.60 -1.29
CA TYR A 152 -0.33 -13.27 -0.05
C TYR A 152 0.29 -12.30 0.95
N GLN A 153 1.19 -11.40 0.50
CA GLN A 153 1.77 -10.38 1.36
C GLN A 153 0.73 -9.36 1.84
N ALA A 154 -0.24 -9.02 1.00
CA ALA A 154 -1.35 -8.14 1.38
C ALA A 154 -2.23 -8.72 2.50
N GLU A 155 -2.46 -10.05 2.51
CA GLU A 155 -3.17 -10.73 3.61
C GLU A 155 -2.42 -10.63 4.93
N ILE A 156 -1.08 -10.73 4.90
CA ILE A 156 -0.24 -10.55 6.10
C ILE A 156 -0.34 -9.11 6.62
N VAL A 157 -0.26 -8.13 5.72
CA VAL A 157 -0.39 -6.70 6.05
C VAL A 157 -1.75 -6.41 6.69
N GLU A 158 -2.82 -6.94 6.13
CA GLU A 158 -4.18 -6.80 6.63
C GLU A 158 -4.36 -7.43 8.02
N LYS A 159 -3.86 -8.64 8.21
CA LYS A 159 -3.87 -9.34 9.50
C LYS A 159 -3.15 -8.55 10.59
N ASN A 160 -1.98 -7.98 10.27
CA ASN A 160 -1.24 -7.14 11.20
C ASN A 160 -2.05 -5.90 11.62
N TYR A 161 -2.81 -5.30 10.71
CA TYR A 161 -3.74 -4.22 11.06
C TYR A 161 -4.82 -4.71 12.03
N TYR A 162 -5.51 -5.81 11.74
CA TYR A 162 -6.57 -6.32 12.62
C TYR A 162 -6.06 -6.65 14.02
N GLU A 163 -4.89 -7.28 14.15
CA GLU A 163 -4.28 -7.59 15.43
C GLU A 163 -3.92 -6.32 16.21
N SER A 164 -3.34 -5.32 15.55
CA SER A 164 -3.00 -4.03 16.15
C SER A 164 -4.25 -3.26 16.59
N ALA A 165 -5.26 -3.15 15.74
CA ALA A 165 -6.50 -2.46 16.02
C ALA A 165 -7.26 -3.11 17.19
N LYS A 166 -7.26 -4.44 17.28
CA LYS A 166 -7.84 -5.18 18.40
C LYS A 166 -7.11 -4.90 19.73
N ALA A 167 -5.79 -4.72 19.68
CA ALA A 167 -4.97 -4.51 20.87
C ALA A 167 -4.95 -3.06 21.34
N LYS A 168 -4.94 -2.08 20.41
CA LYS A 168 -4.71 -0.67 20.69
C LYS A 168 -5.94 0.22 20.49
N GLY A 169 -7.00 -0.31 19.86
CA GLY A 169 -8.21 0.47 19.50
C GLY A 169 -8.17 0.99 18.07
N TYR A 170 -9.22 1.74 17.72
CA TYR A 170 -9.42 2.27 16.37
C TYR A 170 -9.29 3.79 16.37
N HIS A 171 -8.65 4.30 15.33
CA HIS A 171 -8.66 5.74 15.00
C HIS A 171 -8.74 5.95 13.48
N ASN A 172 -8.92 7.20 13.08
CA ASN A 172 -8.99 7.61 11.68
C ASN A 172 -7.59 7.59 11.05
N LEU A 173 -7.50 7.46 9.73
CA LEU A 173 -6.21 7.64 9.06
C LEU A 173 -5.71 9.08 9.17
N VAL A 174 -6.60 10.05 8.98
CA VAL A 174 -6.31 11.45 9.26
C VAL A 174 -6.81 11.72 10.68
N TRP A 175 -5.88 11.78 11.62
CA TRP A 175 -6.20 11.81 13.04
C TRP A 175 -5.57 13.02 13.71
N PHE A 176 -6.42 13.89 14.31
CA PHE A 176 -6.00 15.13 14.94
C PHE A 176 -5.90 15.03 16.46
N ASP A 177 -6.48 14.00 17.06
CA ASP A 177 -6.56 13.82 18.52
C ASP A 177 -5.44 12.93 19.10
N TYR A 178 -4.33 12.79 18.35
CA TYR A 178 -3.15 12.06 18.85
C TYR A 178 -2.49 12.82 20.03
N GLU A 179 -1.97 12.10 21.01
CA GLU A 179 -1.29 12.70 22.15
C GLU A 179 0.17 13.05 21.84
N THR A 180 0.86 12.15 21.15
CA THR A 180 2.24 12.32 20.70
C THR A 180 2.35 11.93 19.23
N ARG A 181 3.36 12.45 18.53
CA ARG A 181 3.59 12.08 17.13
C ARG A 181 3.82 10.57 16.94
N GLU A 182 4.40 9.89 17.95
CA GLU A 182 4.67 8.46 17.94
C GLU A 182 3.38 7.63 17.81
N ASP A 183 2.23 8.16 18.24
CA ASP A 183 0.92 7.51 18.13
C ASP A 183 0.50 7.33 16.65
N MET A 184 1.04 8.19 15.76
CA MET A 184 0.75 8.14 14.33
C MET A 184 1.53 7.05 13.58
N PHE A 185 2.64 6.53 14.17
CA PHE A 185 3.45 5.46 13.59
C PHE A 185 2.90 4.09 14.00
N ASP A 186 1.79 3.70 13.40
CA ASP A 186 1.07 2.48 13.76
C ASP A 186 0.47 1.77 12.54
N ALA A 187 -0.17 0.62 12.78
CA ALA A 187 -0.80 -0.17 11.72
C ALA A 187 -1.96 0.53 11.01
N HIS A 188 -2.50 1.65 11.51
CA HIS A 188 -3.47 2.45 10.77
C HIS A 188 -2.78 3.24 9.67
N SER A 189 -1.75 4.02 10.00
CA SER A 189 -1.02 4.84 9.04
C SER A 189 -0.29 3.99 7.99
N TYR A 190 0.19 2.82 8.35
CA TYR A 190 0.94 1.90 7.47
C TYR A 190 0.01 0.91 6.77
N ASN A 191 -0.46 -0.09 7.50
CA ASN A 191 -1.14 -1.27 6.97
C ASN A 191 -2.54 -0.96 6.43
N LYS A 192 -3.39 -0.36 7.26
CA LYS A 192 -4.75 0.06 6.86
C LYS A 192 -4.69 1.02 5.69
N GLY A 193 -3.83 2.04 5.76
CA GLY A 193 -3.70 3.04 4.71
C GLY A 193 -3.25 2.45 3.38
N GLY A 194 -2.27 1.53 3.39
CA GLY A 194 -1.84 0.80 2.19
C GLY A 194 -2.98 -0.01 1.56
N ARG A 195 -3.79 -0.70 2.37
CA ARG A 195 -4.97 -1.44 1.89
C ARG A 195 -6.05 -0.52 1.31
N ILE A 196 -6.27 0.64 1.92
CA ILE A 196 -7.23 1.63 1.41
C ILE A 196 -6.79 2.19 0.05
N LEU A 197 -5.50 2.40 -0.17
CA LEU A 197 -4.97 2.76 -1.49
C LEU A 197 -5.21 1.66 -2.52
N HIS A 198 -5.07 0.39 -2.14
CA HIS A 198 -5.39 -0.74 -2.99
C HIS A 198 -6.89 -0.80 -3.34
N MET A 199 -7.77 -0.54 -2.36
CA MET A 199 -9.21 -0.43 -2.59
C MET A 199 -9.55 0.68 -3.59
N LEU A 200 -8.92 1.85 -3.44
CA LEU A 200 -9.12 2.99 -4.33
C LEU A 200 -8.64 2.66 -5.76
N ARG A 201 -7.48 2.00 -5.89
CA ARG A 201 -6.99 1.50 -7.19
C ARG A 201 -7.96 0.52 -7.83
N SER A 202 -8.48 -0.44 -7.04
CA SER A 202 -9.45 -1.42 -7.51
C SER A 202 -10.77 -0.79 -7.95
N TYR A 203 -11.20 0.27 -7.25
CA TYR A 203 -12.42 1.01 -7.59
C TYR A 203 -12.26 1.86 -8.86
N LEU A 204 -11.16 2.62 -8.98
CA LEU A 204 -10.93 3.55 -10.09
C LEU A 204 -10.35 2.87 -11.34
N GLY A 205 -9.71 1.72 -11.16
CA GLY A 205 -8.84 1.09 -12.17
C GLY A 205 -7.46 1.72 -12.25
N ASP A 206 -6.51 0.97 -12.79
CA ASP A 206 -5.08 1.34 -12.81
C ASP A 206 -4.83 2.69 -13.50
N GLU A 207 -5.48 2.93 -14.63
CA GLU A 207 -5.23 4.14 -15.42
C GLU A 207 -5.60 5.41 -14.64
N ALA A 208 -6.81 5.47 -14.08
CA ALA A 208 -7.26 6.63 -13.32
C ALA A 208 -6.50 6.78 -12.01
N PHE A 209 -6.20 5.67 -11.33
CA PHE A 209 -5.46 5.68 -10.08
C PHE A 209 -4.04 6.25 -10.26
N PHE A 210 -3.24 5.73 -11.19
CA PHE A 210 -1.86 6.21 -11.38
C PHE A 210 -1.81 7.61 -12.01
N LYS A 211 -2.77 7.99 -12.85
CA LYS A 211 -2.90 9.38 -13.31
C LYS A 211 -3.26 10.35 -12.17
N GLY A 212 -4.12 9.94 -11.25
CA GLY A 212 -4.45 10.72 -10.05
C GLY A 212 -3.23 10.94 -9.16
N ILE A 213 -2.45 9.90 -8.93
CA ILE A 213 -1.16 9.97 -8.23
C ILE A 213 -0.18 10.91 -8.94
N GLN A 214 0.01 10.75 -10.26
CA GLN A 214 0.87 11.64 -11.05
C GLN A 214 0.46 13.11 -10.89
N LEU A 215 -0.84 13.38 -10.98
CA LEU A 215 -1.36 14.73 -10.83
C LEU A 215 -1.13 15.29 -9.42
N TYR A 216 -1.36 14.47 -8.38
CA TYR A 216 -1.10 14.84 -7.00
C TYR A 216 0.37 15.22 -6.79
N LEU A 217 1.31 14.39 -7.21
CA LEU A 217 2.74 14.63 -7.12
C LEU A 217 3.16 15.89 -7.89
N THR A 218 2.70 16.04 -9.14
CA THR A 218 3.07 17.16 -10.00
C THR A 218 2.58 18.50 -9.46
N LYS A 219 1.33 18.57 -8.94
CA LYS A 219 0.75 19.81 -8.40
C LYS A 219 1.37 20.24 -7.06
N ASN A 220 1.81 19.27 -6.28
CA ASN A 220 2.24 19.49 -4.90
C ASN A 220 3.74 19.29 -4.70
N GLN A 221 4.54 19.06 -5.74
CA GLN A 221 6.00 18.89 -5.62
C GLN A 221 6.65 20.06 -4.86
N PHE A 222 7.55 19.73 -3.95
CA PHE A 222 8.25 20.65 -3.06
C PHE A 222 7.33 21.48 -2.14
N LYS A 223 6.14 20.93 -1.81
CA LYS A 223 5.17 21.55 -0.90
C LYS A 223 4.70 20.56 0.14
N ALA A 224 4.07 21.11 1.18
CA ALA A 224 3.26 20.33 2.11
C ALA A 224 1.85 20.14 1.55
N ALA A 225 1.24 18.97 1.83
CA ALA A 225 -0.10 18.63 1.39
C ALA A 225 -0.91 17.94 2.51
N GLU A 226 -2.21 18.15 2.48
CA GLU A 226 -3.19 17.40 3.25
C GLU A 226 -3.88 16.36 2.37
N PHE A 227 -4.63 15.44 2.96
CA PHE A 227 -5.38 14.41 2.22
C PHE A 227 -6.37 14.98 1.19
N HIS A 228 -6.84 16.23 1.39
CA HIS A 228 -7.73 16.89 0.44
C HIS A 228 -7.10 17.11 -0.94
N GLN A 229 -5.80 17.45 -0.99
CA GLN A 229 -5.09 17.58 -2.27
C GLN A 229 -5.02 16.24 -3.01
N LEU A 230 -4.86 15.14 -2.28
CA LEU A 230 -4.89 13.78 -2.87
C LEU A 230 -6.29 13.47 -3.44
N ARG A 231 -7.36 13.70 -2.65
CA ARG A 231 -8.75 13.49 -3.10
C ARG A 231 -9.05 14.30 -4.36
N LEU A 232 -8.75 15.61 -4.34
CA LEU A 232 -9.02 16.50 -5.47
C LEU A 232 -8.25 16.09 -6.73
N ALA A 233 -7.05 15.54 -6.61
CA ALA A 233 -6.30 15.03 -7.76
C ALA A 233 -6.97 13.81 -8.38
N PHE A 234 -7.50 12.89 -7.57
CA PHE A 234 -8.26 11.75 -8.06
C PHE A 234 -9.60 12.18 -8.69
N GLU A 235 -10.36 13.08 -8.05
CA GLU A 235 -11.63 13.60 -8.56
C GLU A 235 -11.45 14.30 -9.93
N GLU A 236 -10.36 15.08 -10.09
CA GLU A 236 -10.06 15.75 -11.36
C GLU A 236 -9.80 14.75 -12.50
N VAL A 237 -9.18 13.61 -12.19
CA VAL A 237 -8.87 12.58 -13.18
C VAL A 237 -10.06 11.69 -13.51
N CYS A 238 -10.80 11.21 -12.49
CA CYS A 238 -11.91 10.28 -12.71
C CYS A 238 -13.23 10.98 -13.04
N GLY A 239 -13.39 12.26 -12.70
CA GLY A 239 -14.62 13.02 -12.90
C GLY A 239 -15.74 12.66 -11.94
N GLU A 240 -15.45 11.93 -10.86
CA GLU A 240 -16.41 11.50 -9.84
C GLU A 240 -16.13 12.22 -8.52
N ASP A 241 -17.20 12.45 -7.72
CA ASP A 241 -17.09 12.91 -6.34
C ASP A 241 -16.65 11.73 -5.45
N LEU A 242 -15.44 11.83 -4.87
CA LEU A 242 -14.87 10.82 -3.98
C LEU A 242 -14.99 11.19 -2.50
N ASN A 243 -15.76 12.23 -2.14
CA ASN A 243 -15.98 12.59 -0.74
C ASN A 243 -16.51 11.41 0.09
N TRP A 244 -17.42 10.60 -0.48
CA TRP A 244 -17.93 9.41 0.19
C TRP A 244 -16.82 8.43 0.58
N PHE A 245 -15.83 8.20 -0.31
CA PHE A 245 -14.72 7.29 -0.06
C PHE A 245 -13.77 7.84 1.01
N PHE A 246 -13.33 9.10 0.85
CA PHE A 246 -12.40 9.72 1.79
C PHE A 246 -13.03 9.96 3.16
N ASN A 247 -14.31 10.35 3.24
CA ASN A 247 -15.01 10.47 4.52
C ASN A 247 -15.10 9.13 5.25
N GLN A 248 -15.36 8.06 4.53
CA GLN A 248 -15.49 6.72 5.09
C GLN A 248 -14.15 6.15 5.55
N TRP A 249 -13.09 6.31 4.77
CA TRP A 249 -11.82 5.60 4.96
C TRP A 249 -10.71 6.44 5.58
N TYR A 250 -10.66 7.74 5.31
CA TYR A 250 -9.64 8.64 5.87
C TYR A 250 -10.10 9.33 7.14
N LEU A 251 -11.38 9.72 7.20
CA LEU A 251 -11.97 10.42 8.35
C LEU A 251 -12.86 9.52 9.21
N GLY A 252 -13.23 8.34 8.72
CA GLY A 252 -13.94 7.31 9.48
C GLY A 252 -12.99 6.37 10.22
N SER A 253 -13.49 5.82 11.31
CA SER A 253 -12.77 4.86 12.16
C SER A 253 -13.13 3.41 11.83
N ALA A 254 -12.34 2.46 12.32
CA ALA A 254 -12.53 1.01 12.23
C ALA A 254 -12.59 0.45 10.78
N HIS A 255 -13.28 -0.68 10.60
CA HIS A 255 -13.43 -1.39 9.33
C HIS A 255 -14.77 -2.15 9.32
N PRO A 256 -15.29 -2.57 8.15
CA PRO A 256 -16.51 -3.38 8.08
C PRO A 256 -16.27 -4.78 8.61
N ILE A 257 -17.30 -5.38 9.24
CA ILE A 257 -17.36 -6.80 9.55
C ILE A 257 -18.57 -7.36 8.82
N LEU A 258 -18.35 -8.33 7.95
CA LEU A 258 -19.38 -8.87 7.07
C LEU A 258 -19.78 -10.27 7.46
N ASP A 259 -21.07 -10.44 7.81
CA ASP A 259 -21.71 -11.76 7.90
C ASP A 259 -22.33 -12.11 6.55
N ILE A 260 -21.95 -13.27 6.00
CA ILE A 260 -22.34 -13.71 4.66
C ILE A 260 -23.20 -14.97 4.78
N LYS A 261 -24.42 -14.92 4.22
CA LYS A 261 -25.32 -16.05 4.11
C LYS A 261 -25.64 -16.33 2.64
N GLN A 262 -25.71 -17.59 2.27
CA GLN A 262 -26.07 -18.00 0.92
C GLN A 262 -27.23 -18.98 0.91
N LYS A 263 -28.12 -18.87 -0.09
CA LYS A 263 -29.23 -19.76 -0.32
C LYS A 263 -29.37 -20.10 -1.79
N ILE A 264 -29.20 -21.36 -2.13
CA ILE A 264 -29.37 -21.87 -3.50
C ILE A 264 -30.82 -22.23 -3.74
N ASN A 265 -31.39 -21.79 -4.86
CA ASN A 265 -32.68 -22.19 -5.35
C ASN A 265 -32.50 -22.98 -6.66
N ALA A 266 -32.53 -24.32 -6.55
CA ALA A 266 -32.34 -25.19 -7.69
C ALA A 266 -33.51 -25.14 -8.70
N SER A 267 -34.73 -24.75 -8.26
CA SER A 267 -35.90 -24.68 -9.15
C SER A 267 -35.85 -23.49 -10.11
N THR A 268 -35.17 -22.40 -9.70
CA THR A 268 -35.00 -21.18 -10.51
C THR A 268 -33.59 -21.02 -11.04
N ASN A 269 -32.65 -21.90 -10.67
CA ASN A 269 -31.21 -21.79 -10.94
C ASN A 269 -30.67 -20.44 -10.51
N THR A 270 -30.99 -20.02 -9.28
CA THR A 270 -30.52 -18.77 -8.69
C THR A 270 -29.88 -19.01 -7.33
N ILE A 271 -28.91 -18.17 -7.00
CA ILE A 271 -28.32 -18.09 -5.67
C ILE A 271 -28.60 -16.69 -5.07
N GLU A 272 -29.10 -16.67 -3.86
CA GLU A 272 -29.28 -15.46 -3.05
C GLU A 272 -28.11 -15.35 -2.06
N ILE A 273 -27.42 -14.22 -2.09
CA ILE A 273 -26.36 -13.85 -1.15
C ILE A 273 -26.89 -12.71 -0.29
N THR A 274 -26.98 -12.95 1.01
CA THR A 274 -27.34 -11.92 1.99
C THR A 274 -26.09 -11.51 2.74
N LEU A 275 -25.81 -10.21 2.71
CA LEU A 275 -24.71 -9.56 3.41
C LEU A 275 -25.26 -8.72 4.55
N GLU A 276 -24.61 -8.80 5.71
CA GLU A 276 -24.93 -8.00 6.88
C GLU A 276 -23.65 -7.37 7.42
N GLN A 277 -23.66 -6.06 7.69
CA GLN A 277 -22.60 -5.33 8.37
C GLN A 277 -22.83 -5.44 9.88
N SER A 278 -21.95 -6.16 10.58
CA SER A 278 -22.11 -6.51 12.00
C SER A 278 -21.09 -5.81 12.93
N GLN A 279 -20.30 -4.87 12.40
CA GLN A 279 -19.39 -4.06 13.22
C GLN A 279 -20.16 -3.18 14.23
N ASN A 280 -19.47 -2.75 15.28
CA ASN A 280 -20.04 -1.84 16.27
C ASN A 280 -20.28 -0.46 15.67
N LEU A 281 -21.55 -0.09 15.46
CA LEU A 281 -21.97 1.18 14.85
C LEU A 281 -21.71 2.42 15.74
N GLU A 282 -21.31 2.24 16.99
CA GLU A 282 -20.83 3.35 17.83
C GLU A 282 -19.40 3.76 17.45
N LEU A 283 -18.62 2.85 16.86
CA LEU A 283 -17.22 3.04 16.51
C LEU A 283 -16.98 3.18 14.99
N ALA A 284 -17.87 2.63 14.19
CA ALA A 284 -17.72 2.55 12.74
C ALA A 284 -19.01 2.92 12.01
N PRO A 285 -18.94 3.56 10.84
CA PRO A 285 -20.12 3.84 10.04
C PRO A 285 -20.68 2.57 9.40
N ILE A 286 -21.87 2.70 8.76
CA ILE A 286 -22.28 1.77 7.72
C ILE A 286 -21.45 2.09 6.48
N PHE A 287 -20.66 1.12 6.02
CA PHE A 287 -19.77 1.32 4.89
C PHE A 287 -20.51 1.14 3.55
N LYS A 288 -20.15 1.97 2.59
CA LYS A 288 -20.47 1.75 1.17
C LYS A 288 -19.34 0.93 0.56
N LEU A 289 -19.63 -0.30 0.16
CA LEU A 289 -18.67 -1.31 -0.30
C LEU A 289 -18.99 -1.71 -1.76
N PRO A 290 -18.44 -1.01 -2.77
CA PRO A 290 -18.41 -1.52 -4.14
C PRO A 290 -17.46 -2.73 -4.15
N MET A 291 -17.93 -3.90 -4.58
CA MET A 291 -17.15 -5.13 -4.63
C MET A 291 -17.69 -6.11 -5.67
N HIS A 292 -17.08 -7.27 -5.79
CA HIS A 292 -17.53 -8.32 -6.69
C HIS A 292 -17.96 -9.57 -5.92
N VAL A 293 -18.95 -10.25 -6.48
CA VAL A 293 -19.31 -11.62 -6.10
C VAL A 293 -18.93 -12.53 -7.27
N ALA A 294 -18.07 -13.50 -7.03
CA ALA A 294 -17.72 -14.53 -8.00
C ALA A 294 -18.49 -15.81 -7.73
N ILE A 295 -19.17 -16.33 -8.75
CA ILE A 295 -19.86 -17.61 -8.72
C ILE A 295 -19.15 -18.56 -9.67
N TYR A 296 -18.71 -19.70 -9.14
CA TYR A 296 -18.10 -20.77 -9.91
C TYR A 296 -19.15 -21.87 -10.13
N ASP A 297 -19.57 -22.05 -11.36
CA ASP A 297 -20.54 -23.06 -11.75
C ASP A 297 -19.97 -24.02 -12.82
N SER A 298 -20.80 -24.84 -13.43
CA SER A 298 -20.37 -25.82 -14.45
C SER A 298 -19.85 -25.19 -15.75
N LEU A 299 -20.10 -23.89 -15.99
CA LEU A 299 -19.61 -23.14 -17.15
C LEU A 299 -18.36 -22.31 -16.82
N GLY A 300 -17.95 -22.24 -15.54
CA GLY A 300 -16.76 -21.52 -15.10
C GLY A 300 -17.04 -20.41 -14.10
N LYS A 301 -16.17 -19.38 -14.09
CA LYS A 301 -16.25 -18.24 -13.18
C LYS A 301 -17.10 -17.12 -13.77
N HIS A 302 -18.11 -16.68 -13.04
CA HIS A 302 -18.95 -15.53 -13.34
C HIS A 302 -18.78 -14.47 -12.27
N ILE A 303 -18.48 -13.22 -12.67
CA ILE A 303 -18.22 -12.10 -11.76
C ILE A 303 -19.38 -11.11 -11.85
N TYR A 304 -19.94 -10.73 -10.71
CA TYR A 304 -21.06 -9.81 -10.59
C TYR A 304 -20.64 -8.61 -9.72
N PRO A 305 -20.59 -7.38 -10.27
CA PRO A 305 -20.36 -6.20 -9.45
C PRO A 305 -21.60 -5.90 -8.60
N ILE A 306 -21.36 -5.53 -7.34
CA ILE A 306 -22.39 -5.09 -6.41
C ILE A 306 -21.95 -3.82 -5.67
N VAL A 307 -22.92 -3.09 -5.15
CA VAL A 307 -22.69 -2.04 -4.15
C VAL A 307 -23.47 -2.40 -2.91
N PHE A 308 -22.77 -2.70 -1.83
CA PHE A 308 -23.37 -2.99 -0.53
C PHE A 308 -23.21 -1.77 0.40
N ASP A 309 -24.31 -1.05 0.68
CA ASP A 309 -24.32 0.21 1.41
C ASP A 309 -25.39 0.28 2.52
N LYS A 310 -25.87 -0.89 2.97
CA LYS A 310 -26.91 -1.03 4.01
C LYS A 310 -26.41 -1.94 5.13
N ILE A 311 -27.10 -1.91 6.26
CA ILE A 311 -26.84 -2.85 7.35
C ILE A 311 -27.04 -4.29 6.86
N ASN A 312 -28.14 -4.54 6.11
CA ASN A 312 -28.46 -5.84 5.56
C ASN A 312 -29.01 -5.68 4.13
N GLN A 313 -28.50 -6.49 3.21
CA GLN A 313 -28.93 -6.46 1.81
C GLN A 313 -28.74 -7.83 1.16
N SER A 314 -29.70 -8.23 0.33
CA SER A 314 -29.64 -9.46 -0.46
C SER A 314 -29.46 -9.16 -1.94
N PHE A 315 -28.66 -10.00 -2.60
CA PHE A 315 -28.42 -10.00 -4.03
C PHE A 315 -28.73 -11.37 -4.60
N THR A 316 -29.35 -11.43 -5.78
CA THR A 316 -29.70 -12.70 -6.43
C THR A 316 -29.01 -12.80 -7.77
N PHE A 317 -28.33 -13.90 -8.01
CA PHE A 317 -27.57 -14.16 -9.22
C PHE A 317 -28.01 -15.48 -9.87
N PRO A 318 -27.99 -15.58 -11.21
CA PRO A 318 -28.18 -16.84 -11.92
C PRO A 318 -26.92 -17.69 -11.84
N PHE A 319 -27.10 -19.03 -11.94
CA PHE A 319 -26.04 -19.98 -12.16
C PHE A 319 -26.44 -21.06 -13.16
N ASN A 320 -25.46 -21.79 -13.71
CA ASN A 320 -25.69 -22.84 -14.69
C ASN A 320 -25.23 -24.21 -14.17
N GLY A 321 -26.14 -25.17 -14.15
CA GLY A 321 -25.83 -26.50 -13.62
C GLY A 321 -25.69 -26.51 -12.11
N GLY A 322 -24.54 -26.93 -11.58
CA GLY A 322 -24.25 -26.92 -10.14
C GLY A 322 -23.35 -25.76 -9.73
N VAL A 323 -23.59 -25.16 -8.56
CA VAL A 323 -22.70 -24.19 -7.95
C VAL A 323 -21.59 -24.93 -7.23
N ASN A 324 -20.34 -24.68 -7.61
CA ASN A 324 -19.14 -25.25 -6.99
C ASN A 324 -18.63 -24.40 -5.82
N CYS A 325 -18.59 -23.07 -6.01
CA CYS A 325 -18.08 -22.13 -5.03
C CYS A 325 -18.71 -20.75 -5.25
N VAL A 326 -18.84 -19.98 -4.17
CA VAL A 326 -19.19 -18.54 -4.19
C VAL A 326 -18.20 -17.81 -3.32
N ILE A 327 -17.62 -16.75 -3.86
CA ILE A 327 -16.67 -15.91 -3.15
C ILE A 327 -17.15 -14.47 -3.23
N VAL A 328 -17.35 -13.86 -2.08
CA VAL A 328 -17.59 -12.42 -1.95
C VAL A 328 -16.24 -11.75 -1.84
N ASP A 329 -16.03 -10.68 -2.61
CA ASP A 329 -14.74 -10.00 -2.73
C ASP A 329 -13.59 -10.94 -3.17
N ASP A 330 -13.80 -11.62 -4.29
CA ASP A 330 -12.87 -12.61 -4.86
C ASP A 330 -11.52 -12.01 -5.31
N GLN A 331 -11.43 -10.70 -5.40
CA GLN A 331 -10.22 -9.96 -5.73
C GLN A 331 -9.50 -9.41 -4.48
N GLN A 332 -10.02 -9.70 -3.29
CA GLN A 332 -9.48 -9.21 -2.01
C GLN A 332 -9.23 -7.70 -2.02
N MET A 333 -10.18 -6.95 -2.60
CA MET A 333 -10.03 -5.50 -2.67
C MET A 333 -10.37 -4.78 -1.37
N LEU A 334 -11.28 -5.37 -0.57
CA LEU A 334 -11.70 -4.78 0.71
C LEU A 334 -10.61 -4.95 1.79
N LEU A 335 -10.70 -4.05 2.76
CA LEU A 335 -9.97 -4.16 4.02
C LEU A 335 -10.78 -5.02 5.00
#